data_9ea52e22ba386d49ff6dc04a54ecc7ba
#
_entry.id   9ea52e22ba386d49ff6dc04a54ecc7ba
#
_cell.length_a   1.000
_cell.length_b   1.000
_cell.length_c   1.000
_cell.angle_alpha   90.00
_cell.angle_beta   90.00
_cell.angle_gamma   90.00
#
_symmetry.space_group_name_H-M   'P 1'
#
loop_
_entity.id
_entity.type
_entity.pdbx_description
1 polymer ?
#
loop_
_entity_poly.entity_id
_entity_poly.type
_entity_poly.pdbx_seq_one_letter_code
_entity_poly.pdbx_strand_id
1 'polypeptide(L)'
;VTNIKKYVEMNGNRILVYESQNEPSNFAGWNKRWPHPQGQKWRPQGWGVPFTDLVKQMHDSIKAVNGDIKLIWPGEEEWIEYFDDNREDVANHIDFTAIHPYILWRKYPETSPFYDGFYKMQKEMLKKRNIPTEIWVTETGWTTYLPDSIRRHFPPVTEYQQAQYLVRNYLVQLYFGAGKMFWYELVEEPFGVHH
;
A
#
# COMPACT_ATOMS: atom_id res chain seq x y z
N VAL A 1 9.15 -12.22 -14.06
CA VAL A 1 10.47 -11.75 -13.59
C VAL A 1 11.31 -11.24 -14.78
N THR A 2 11.45 -11.99 -15.86
CA THR A 2 12.20 -11.54 -17.08
C THR A 2 11.69 -10.19 -17.60
N ASN A 3 10.40 -9.94 -17.55
CA ASN A 3 9.81 -8.67 -17.98
C ASN A 3 10.15 -7.51 -17.06
N ILE A 4 10.27 -7.75 -15.76
CA ILE A 4 10.62 -6.72 -14.77
C ILE A 4 12.04 -6.21 -15.04
N LYS A 5 13.00 -7.10 -15.18
CA LYS A 5 14.38 -6.73 -15.50
C LYS A 5 14.45 -5.85 -16.75
N LYS A 6 13.81 -6.31 -17.83
CA LYS A 6 13.75 -5.56 -19.10
C LYS A 6 13.08 -4.18 -18.91
N TYR A 7 12.00 -4.10 -18.14
CA TYR A 7 11.32 -2.84 -17.86
C TYR A 7 12.20 -1.86 -17.09
N VAL A 8 12.94 -2.34 -16.09
CA VAL A 8 13.90 -1.52 -15.32
C VAL A 8 15.04 -1.05 -16.21
N GLU A 9 15.61 -1.93 -17.04
CA GLU A 9 16.66 -1.58 -18.02
C GLU A 9 16.20 -0.48 -18.99
N MET A 10 14.97 -0.57 -19.50
CA MET A 10 14.39 0.42 -20.41
C MET A 10 14.18 1.79 -19.76
N ASN A 11 13.84 1.82 -18.48
CA ASN A 11 13.59 3.08 -17.75
C ASN A 11 14.88 3.68 -17.17
N GLY A 12 15.94 2.88 -17.05
CA GLY A 12 17.21 3.35 -16.49
C GLY A 12 17.05 4.01 -15.13
N ASN A 13 17.66 5.17 -14.94
CA ASN A 13 17.59 5.92 -13.68
C ASN A 13 16.38 6.87 -13.58
N ARG A 14 15.40 6.80 -14.48
CA ARG A 14 14.21 7.66 -14.45
C ARG A 14 13.21 7.24 -13.38
N ILE A 15 13.15 5.95 -13.06
CA ILE A 15 12.31 5.40 -12.01
C ILE A 15 13.23 4.84 -10.92
N LEU A 16 13.20 5.44 -9.76
CA LEU A 16 14.08 5.10 -8.64
C LEU A 16 13.40 4.24 -7.57
N VAL A 17 12.08 4.14 -7.61
CA VAL A 17 11.29 3.36 -6.65
C VAL A 17 10.20 2.59 -7.39
N TYR A 18 10.10 1.31 -7.12
CA TYR A 18 9.02 0.45 -7.60
C TYR A 18 8.21 -0.07 -6.43
N GLU A 19 6.91 -0.04 -6.54
CA GLU A 19 6.01 -0.75 -5.66
C GLU A 19 5.74 -2.14 -6.20
N SER A 20 5.79 -3.17 -5.34
CA SER A 20 5.79 -4.56 -5.79
C SER A 20 4.47 -4.99 -6.43
N GLN A 21 3.35 -4.45 -5.96
CA GLN A 21 2.00 -4.63 -6.51
C GLN A 21 1.03 -3.69 -5.80
N ASN A 22 -0.16 -3.47 -6.38
CA ASN A 22 -1.23 -2.77 -5.71
C ASN A 22 -2.11 -3.76 -4.93
N GLU A 23 -2.27 -3.53 -3.64
CA GLU A 23 -3.22 -4.21 -2.73
C GLU A 23 -3.47 -5.70 -3.04
N PRO A 24 -2.48 -6.57 -2.90
CA PRO A 24 -2.62 -7.96 -3.31
C PRO A 24 -3.74 -8.72 -2.58
N SER A 25 -4.15 -8.32 -1.37
CA SER A 25 -5.28 -8.94 -0.67
C SER A 25 -6.63 -8.60 -1.32
N ASN A 26 -6.75 -7.40 -1.88
CA ASN A 26 -7.97 -6.94 -2.55
C ASN A 26 -8.12 -7.49 -3.96
N PHE A 27 -7.03 -7.91 -4.60
CA PHE A 27 -7.11 -8.45 -5.95
C PHE A 27 -7.57 -9.91 -5.95
N ALA A 28 -8.78 -10.12 -6.40
CA ALA A 28 -9.43 -11.43 -6.52
C ALA A 28 -8.58 -12.50 -7.25
N GLY A 29 -7.62 -12.09 -8.08
CA GLY A 29 -6.71 -12.97 -8.78
C GLY A 29 -5.80 -13.78 -7.85
N TRP A 30 -5.23 -13.16 -6.84
CA TRP A 30 -4.38 -13.84 -5.86
C TRP A 30 -5.18 -14.79 -4.99
N ASN A 31 -6.27 -14.32 -4.39
CA ASN A 31 -7.16 -15.13 -3.56
C ASN A 31 -7.81 -16.28 -4.32
N LYS A 32 -8.13 -16.10 -5.60
CA LYS A 32 -8.71 -17.15 -6.44
C LYS A 32 -7.70 -18.26 -6.75
N ARG A 33 -6.45 -17.89 -7.00
CA ARG A 33 -5.40 -18.84 -7.36
C ARG A 33 -4.82 -19.56 -6.14
N TRP A 34 -4.73 -18.86 -5.02
CA TRP A 34 -4.21 -19.38 -3.74
C TRP A 34 -5.16 -19.03 -2.61
N PRO A 35 -6.31 -19.74 -2.51
CA PRO A 35 -7.31 -19.41 -1.51
C PRO A 35 -6.79 -19.71 -0.09
N HIS A 36 -7.26 -18.93 0.86
CA HIS A 36 -7.01 -19.19 2.26
C HIS A 36 -7.60 -20.56 2.65
N PRO A 37 -6.87 -21.42 3.36
CA PRO A 37 -7.31 -22.78 3.72
C PRO A 37 -8.65 -22.84 4.48
N GLN A 38 -8.98 -21.78 5.23
CA GLN A 38 -10.22 -21.66 5.99
C GLN A 38 -11.23 -20.69 5.37
N GLY A 39 -11.07 -20.32 4.10
CA GLY A 39 -12.00 -19.43 3.40
C GLY A 39 -11.94 -17.96 3.82
N GLN A 40 -10.98 -17.55 4.64
CA GLN A 40 -10.81 -16.16 5.08
C GLN A 40 -10.07 -15.36 3.99
N LYS A 41 -10.82 -14.62 3.19
CA LYS A 41 -10.29 -13.90 2.01
C LYS A 41 -9.18 -12.88 2.32
N TRP A 42 -9.18 -12.32 3.52
CA TRP A 42 -8.33 -11.20 3.93
C TRP A 42 -6.98 -11.62 4.53
N ARG A 43 -6.76 -12.92 4.75
CA ARG A 43 -5.54 -13.40 5.37
C ARG A 43 -4.57 -13.98 4.34
N PRO A 44 -3.28 -13.66 4.43
CA PRO A 44 -2.30 -14.01 3.40
C PRO A 44 -1.84 -15.47 3.40
N GLN A 45 -2.35 -16.34 4.28
CA GLN A 45 -1.89 -17.74 4.42
C GLN A 45 -1.97 -18.56 3.13
N GLY A 46 -2.83 -18.20 2.18
CA GLY A 46 -2.88 -18.85 0.87
C GLY A 46 -1.94 -18.21 -0.13
N TRP A 47 -2.17 -16.96 -0.44
CA TRP A 47 -1.48 -16.23 -1.50
C TRP A 47 -0.19 -15.51 -1.05
N GLY A 48 0.00 -15.31 0.23
CA GLY A 48 1.15 -14.58 0.76
C GLY A 48 2.49 -15.24 0.44
N VAL A 49 2.57 -16.59 0.48
CA VAL A 49 3.80 -17.32 0.14
C VAL A 49 4.25 -17.06 -1.30
N PRO A 50 3.42 -17.33 -2.32
CA PRO A 50 3.81 -17.06 -3.71
C PRO A 50 4.00 -15.57 -3.98
N PHE A 51 3.28 -14.70 -3.29
CA PHE A 51 3.50 -13.26 -3.39
C PHE A 51 4.86 -12.84 -2.83
N THR A 52 5.23 -13.36 -1.67
CA THR A 52 6.56 -13.13 -1.08
C THR A 52 7.68 -13.58 -2.01
N ASP A 53 7.55 -14.75 -2.62
CA ASP A 53 8.50 -15.26 -3.59
C ASP A 53 8.59 -14.35 -4.83
N LEU A 54 7.47 -13.77 -5.26
CA LEU A 54 7.47 -12.76 -6.32
C LEU A 54 8.25 -11.51 -5.91
N VAL A 55 8.00 -10.98 -4.70
CA VAL A 55 8.70 -9.78 -4.20
C VAL A 55 10.21 -9.99 -4.17
N LYS A 56 10.68 -11.14 -3.68
CA LYS A 56 12.11 -11.49 -3.68
C LYS A 56 12.69 -11.51 -5.10
N GLN A 57 12.01 -12.18 -6.03
CA GLN A 57 12.44 -12.24 -7.42
C GLN A 57 12.43 -10.86 -8.10
N MET A 58 11.49 -9.98 -7.73
CA MET A 58 11.47 -8.59 -8.18
C MET A 58 12.67 -7.84 -7.65
N HIS A 59 12.91 -7.91 -6.34
CA HIS A 59 14.05 -7.28 -5.68
C HIS A 59 15.37 -7.68 -6.37
N ASP A 60 15.64 -8.97 -6.49
CA ASP A 60 16.88 -9.47 -7.07
C ASP A 60 17.05 -9.03 -8.53
N SER A 61 15.94 -9.02 -9.29
CA SER A 61 15.96 -8.57 -10.68
C SER A 61 16.22 -7.08 -10.82
N ILE A 62 15.66 -6.26 -9.92
CA ILE A 62 15.85 -4.81 -9.88
C ILE A 62 17.28 -4.48 -9.44
N LYS A 63 17.74 -5.09 -8.35
CA LYS A 63 19.08 -4.85 -7.81
C LYS A 63 20.19 -5.31 -8.74
N ALA A 64 19.95 -6.34 -9.54
CA ALA A 64 20.88 -6.78 -10.59
C ALA A 64 21.05 -5.76 -11.72
N VAL A 65 20.08 -4.89 -11.95
CA VAL A 65 20.20 -3.79 -12.93
C VAL A 65 20.85 -2.57 -12.30
N ASN A 66 20.33 -2.15 -11.15
CA ASN A 66 20.86 -1.01 -10.40
C ASN A 66 20.52 -1.16 -8.91
N GLY A 67 21.57 -1.29 -8.07
CA GLY A 67 21.43 -1.45 -6.63
C GLY A 67 20.78 -0.29 -5.90
N ASP A 68 20.80 0.92 -6.48
CA ASP A 68 20.23 2.13 -5.89
C ASP A 68 18.70 2.21 -6.04
N ILE A 69 18.13 1.46 -6.98
CA ILE A 69 16.68 1.42 -7.17
C ILE A 69 16.03 0.71 -5.99
N LYS A 70 14.97 1.30 -5.46
CA LYS A 70 14.24 0.81 -4.29
C LYS A 70 13.03 -0.03 -4.70
N LEU A 71 12.77 -1.08 -3.94
CA LEU A 71 11.53 -1.85 -3.99
C LEU A 71 10.77 -1.65 -2.68
N ILE A 72 9.52 -1.17 -2.79
CA ILE A 72 8.66 -1.00 -1.64
C ILE A 72 7.58 -2.08 -1.57
N TRP A 73 7.21 -2.42 -0.35
CA TRP A 73 6.09 -3.32 -0.08
C TRP A 73 4.77 -2.63 -0.42
N PRO A 74 3.76 -3.35 -0.94
CA PRO A 74 2.50 -2.76 -1.35
C PRO A 74 1.68 -2.21 -0.18
N GLY A 75 0.77 -1.30 -0.49
CA GLY A 75 -0.02 -0.51 0.42
C GLY A 75 -1.08 -1.25 1.20
N GLU A 76 -0.75 -2.34 1.87
CA GLU A 76 -1.71 -3.10 2.69
C GLU A 76 -1.28 -3.20 4.15
N GLU A 77 -2.16 -2.75 5.03
CA GLU A 77 -1.94 -2.68 6.47
C GLU A 77 -1.94 -4.06 7.14
N GLU A 78 -2.62 -5.02 6.56
CA GLU A 78 -2.83 -6.37 7.12
C GLU A 78 -1.58 -7.26 7.06
N TRP A 79 -0.56 -6.83 6.35
CA TRP A 79 0.71 -7.54 6.20
C TRP A 79 1.54 -7.65 7.46
N ILE A 80 1.21 -6.85 8.45
CA ILE A 80 1.87 -6.83 9.74
C ILE A 80 1.84 -8.20 10.41
N GLU A 81 0.68 -8.84 10.40
CA GLU A 81 0.52 -10.18 10.94
C GLU A 81 1.25 -11.24 10.10
N TYR A 82 1.32 -11.03 8.79
CA TYR A 82 1.97 -11.98 7.90
C TYR A 82 3.49 -12.04 8.11
N PHE A 83 4.13 -10.92 8.37
CA PHE A 83 5.53 -10.91 8.75
C PHE A 83 5.80 -11.67 10.05
N ASP A 84 4.82 -11.77 10.96
CA ASP A 84 4.94 -12.55 12.19
C ASP A 84 4.93 -14.06 11.92
N ASP A 85 4.24 -14.50 10.88
CA ASP A 85 3.91 -15.92 10.69
C ASP A 85 4.97 -16.75 9.95
N ASN A 86 6.15 -16.26 9.54
CA ASN A 86 7.23 -17.12 9.01
C ASN A 86 8.07 -16.64 7.82
N ARG A 87 8.10 -15.36 7.46
CA ARG A 87 8.84 -14.92 6.28
C ARG A 87 9.83 -13.79 6.55
N GLU A 88 10.66 -13.99 7.60
CA GLU A 88 11.71 -13.04 8.01
C GLU A 88 12.64 -12.64 6.86
N ASP A 89 12.82 -13.51 5.87
CA ASP A 89 13.66 -13.26 4.71
C ASP A 89 13.10 -12.19 3.74
N VAL A 90 11.80 -11.87 3.79
CA VAL A 90 11.22 -10.77 2.99
C VAL A 90 11.78 -9.42 3.42
N ALA A 91 12.05 -9.24 4.70
CA ALA A 91 12.64 -8.01 5.23
C ALA A 91 13.94 -7.60 4.52
N ASN A 92 14.71 -8.57 4.03
CA ASN A 92 15.94 -8.35 3.30
C ASN A 92 15.73 -8.03 1.81
N HIS A 93 14.49 -8.09 1.33
CA HIS A 93 14.12 -7.93 -0.06
C HIS A 93 13.20 -6.74 -0.33
N ILE A 94 13.01 -5.87 0.67
CA ILE A 94 12.30 -4.60 0.55
C ILE A 94 13.12 -3.47 1.17
N ASP A 95 13.03 -2.30 0.58
CA ASP A 95 13.75 -1.14 1.11
C ASP A 95 12.91 -0.41 2.17
N PHE A 96 11.59 -0.35 2.03
CA PHE A 96 10.64 0.20 3.01
C PHE A 96 9.19 -0.20 2.61
N THR A 97 8.20 0.31 3.36
CA THR A 97 6.79 -0.08 3.18
C THR A 97 5.92 1.05 2.67
N ALA A 98 4.83 0.68 2.01
CA ALA A 98 3.74 1.58 1.65
C ALA A 98 2.46 1.23 2.42
N ILE A 99 1.56 2.20 2.53
CA ILE A 99 0.23 2.05 3.11
C ILE A 99 -0.80 2.83 2.30
N HIS A 100 -2.07 2.36 2.36
CA HIS A 100 -3.23 3.04 1.77
C HIS A 100 -4.25 3.40 2.87
N PRO A 101 -3.98 4.42 3.70
CA PRO A 101 -4.78 4.72 4.88
C PRO A 101 -6.05 5.50 4.52
N TYR A 102 -6.97 4.87 3.81
CA TYR A 102 -8.27 5.47 3.51
C TYR A 102 -9.14 5.56 4.75
N ILE A 103 -9.67 6.74 5.01
CA ILE A 103 -10.61 7.03 6.11
C ILE A 103 -11.98 7.45 5.58
N LEU A 104 -12.41 6.80 4.52
CA LEU A 104 -13.62 7.15 3.75
C LEU A 104 -14.90 7.21 4.57
N TRP A 105 -14.98 6.45 5.67
CA TRP A 105 -16.10 6.46 6.61
C TRP A 105 -16.01 7.56 7.67
N ARG A 106 -14.93 8.32 7.70
CA ARG A 106 -14.73 9.39 8.68
C ARG A 106 -14.91 10.78 8.06
N LYS A 107 -15.41 11.70 8.84
CA LYS A 107 -15.84 12.99 8.31
C LYS A 107 -14.69 13.90 7.83
N TYR A 108 -13.49 13.78 8.38
CA TYR A 108 -12.35 14.63 8.02
C TYR A 108 -11.02 14.01 8.48
N PRO A 109 -9.88 14.44 7.91
CA PRO A 109 -8.58 13.83 8.14
C PRO A 109 -8.14 13.71 9.59
N GLU A 110 -8.40 14.73 10.41
CA GLU A 110 -7.93 14.79 11.81
C GLU A 110 -8.78 13.96 12.78
N THR A 111 -9.92 13.44 12.37
CA THR A 111 -10.78 12.64 13.26
C THR A 111 -10.24 11.29 13.61
N SER A 112 -9.06 10.97 13.10
CA SER A 112 -8.50 9.67 13.31
C SER A 112 -7.49 9.65 14.47
N PRO A 113 -7.87 9.22 15.67
CA PRO A 113 -6.89 8.71 16.63
C PRO A 113 -6.15 7.48 16.09
N PHE A 114 -6.63 6.96 14.97
CA PHE A 114 -6.07 5.83 14.23
C PHE A 114 -4.65 6.12 13.75
N TYR A 115 -4.36 7.30 13.21
CA TYR A 115 -3.03 7.57 12.66
C TYR A 115 -1.91 7.49 13.69
N ASP A 116 -2.08 8.07 14.89
CA ASP A 116 -1.05 8.02 15.93
C ASP A 116 -0.73 6.58 16.32
N GLY A 117 -1.73 5.81 16.70
CA GLY A 117 -1.56 4.39 17.06
C GLY A 117 -1.07 3.54 15.89
N PHE A 118 -1.59 3.78 14.70
CA PHE A 118 -1.25 3.02 13.52
C PHE A 118 0.21 3.22 13.09
N TYR A 119 0.67 4.46 12.89
CA TYR A 119 2.06 4.73 12.52
C TYR A 119 3.05 4.23 13.57
N LYS A 120 2.72 4.41 14.85
CA LYS A 120 3.55 3.91 15.94
C LYS A 120 3.66 2.39 15.91
N MET A 121 2.54 1.70 15.82
CA MET A 121 2.48 0.24 15.73
C MET A 121 3.26 -0.28 14.51
N GLN A 122 3.05 0.33 13.32
CA GLN A 122 3.77 -0.02 12.11
C GLN A 122 5.28 0.13 12.28
N LYS A 123 5.73 1.27 12.77
CA LYS A 123 7.16 1.54 12.96
C LYS A 123 7.80 0.60 13.99
N GLU A 124 7.14 0.32 15.09
CA GLU A 124 7.63 -0.62 16.11
C GLU A 124 7.80 -2.03 15.53
N MET A 125 6.87 -2.44 14.71
CA MET A 125 6.89 -3.74 14.09
C MET A 125 7.96 -3.86 12.99
N LEU A 126 8.09 -2.87 12.12
CA LEU A 126 9.17 -2.80 11.14
C LEU A 126 10.54 -2.84 11.84
N LYS A 127 10.69 -2.05 12.91
CA LYS A 127 11.92 -2.02 13.71
C LYS A 127 12.23 -3.37 14.34
N LYS A 128 11.23 -4.06 14.90
CA LYS A 128 11.39 -5.40 15.50
C LYS A 128 11.93 -6.43 14.49
N ARG A 129 11.70 -6.21 13.21
CA ARG A 129 12.12 -7.09 12.12
C ARG A 129 13.30 -6.59 11.31
N ASN A 130 13.97 -5.54 11.78
CA ASN A 130 15.05 -4.88 11.06
C ASN A 130 14.67 -4.39 9.64
N ILE A 131 13.40 -4.11 9.40
CA ILE A 131 12.92 -3.45 8.19
C ILE A 131 13.04 -1.93 8.39
N PRO A 132 13.46 -1.16 7.37
CA PRO A 132 13.46 0.29 7.47
C PRO A 132 12.09 0.85 7.88
N THR A 133 12.09 1.80 8.82
CA THR A 133 10.86 2.36 9.39
C THR A 133 10.27 3.50 8.56
N GLU A 134 10.76 3.74 7.36
CA GLU A 134 10.15 4.67 6.41
C GLU A 134 8.83 4.08 5.89
N ILE A 135 7.79 4.90 5.90
CA ILE A 135 6.45 4.53 5.45
C ILE A 135 6.02 5.56 4.40
N TRP A 136 5.67 5.09 3.21
CA TRP A 136 5.05 5.94 2.20
C TRP A 136 3.55 5.69 2.16
N VAL A 137 2.80 6.76 1.97
CA VAL A 137 1.36 6.69 1.65
C VAL A 137 1.25 6.72 0.13
N THR A 138 1.13 5.57 -0.49
CA THR A 138 1.08 5.46 -1.95
C THR A 138 -0.31 5.68 -2.52
N GLU A 139 -1.34 5.55 -1.69
CA GLU A 139 -2.70 5.97 -2.02
C GLU A 139 -3.43 6.55 -0.82
N THR A 140 -4.11 7.65 -1.01
CA THR A 140 -5.08 8.23 -0.07
C THR A 140 -5.91 9.29 -0.77
N GLY A 141 -7.18 9.42 -0.42
CA GLY A 141 -8.05 10.41 -1.07
C GLY A 141 -9.49 10.37 -0.58
N TRP A 142 -10.27 11.26 -1.10
CA TRP A 142 -11.74 11.32 -0.97
C TRP A 142 -12.34 11.55 -2.34
N THR A 143 -13.36 10.81 -2.68
CA THR A 143 -14.10 10.98 -3.93
C THR A 143 -15.20 12.05 -3.78
N THR A 144 -15.47 12.78 -4.85
CA THR A 144 -16.63 13.68 -4.94
C THR A 144 -17.83 13.01 -5.58
N TYR A 145 -17.62 11.85 -6.19
CA TYR A 145 -18.67 11.10 -6.86
C TYR A 145 -18.65 9.62 -6.45
N LEU A 146 -19.82 9.11 -6.07
CA LEU A 146 -20.01 7.67 -5.87
C LEU A 146 -21.38 7.26 -6.44
N PRO A 147 -21.46 6.11 -7.12
CA PRO A 147 -22.74 5.50 -7.48
C PRO A 147 -23.63 5.29 -6.26
N ASP A 148 -24.93 5.43 -6.41
CA ASP A 148 -25.90 5.29 -5.31
C ASP A 148 -25.81 3.92 -4.60
N SER A 149 -25.38 2.88 -5.31
CA SER A 149 -25.21 1.53 -4.77
C SER A 149 -24.17 1.44 -3.64
N ILE A 150 -23.13 2.27 -3.67
CA ILE A 150 -22.04 2.25 -2.68
C ILE A 150 -22.00 3.52 -1.80
N ARG A 151 -22.73 4.56 -2.14
CA ARG A 151 -22.79 5.85 -1.41
C ARG A 151 -23.12 5.70 0.08
N ARG A 152 -23.83 4.66 0.46
CA ARG A 152 -24.19 4.40 1.87
C ARG A 152 -22.99 4.06 2.74
N HIS A 153 -21.95 3.45 2.16
CA HIS A 153 -20.76 3.01 2.86
C HIS A 153 -19.66 4.07 2.83
N PHE A 154 -19.58 4.83 1.73
CA PHE A 154 -18.54 5.82 1.50
C PHE A 154 -19.17 7.12 0.98
N PRO A 155 -19.69 7.99 1.88
CA PRO A 155 -20.33 9.21 1.43
C PRO A 155 -19.33 10.11 0.70
N PRO A 156 -19.66 10.56 -0.53
CA PRO A 156 -18.82 11.49 -1.26
C PRO A 156 -18.74 12.83 -0.53
N VAL A 157 -17.65 13.52 -0.73
CA VAL A 157 -17.46 14.89 -0.25
C VAL A 157 -17.73 15.90 -1.37
N THR A 158 -17.91 17.17 -1.05
CA THR A 158 -17.94 18.22 -2.07
C THR A 158 -16.53 18.49 -2.58
N GLU A 159 -16.38 19.03 -3.80
CA GLU A 159 -15.08 19.43 -4.35
C GLU A 159 -14.33 20.37 -3.41
N TYR A 160 -15.05 21.29 -2.76
CA TYR A 160 -14.47 22.21 -1.77
C TYR A 160 -13.93 21.46 -0.54
N GLN A 161 -14.67 20.47 -0.03
CA GLN A 161 -14.21 19.61 1.05
C GLN A 161 -13.02 18.76 0.61
N GLN A 162 -13.05 18.20 -0.59
CA GLN A 162 -11.95 17.42 -1.14
C GLN A 162 -10.67 18.25 -1.19
N ALA A 163 -10.74 19.47 -1.70
CA ALA A 163 -9.60 20.39 -1.73
C ALA A 163 -9.04 20.72 -0.34
N GLN A 164 -9.93 20.95 0.65
CA GLN A 164 -9.51 21.15 2.03
C GLN A 164 -8.89 19.88 2.64
N TYR A 165 -9.49 18.71 2.37
CA TYR A 165 -9.03 17.43 2.93
C TYR A 165 -7.68 17.01 2.35
N LEU A 166 -7.42 17.33 1.09
CA LEU A 166 -6.11 17.10 0.47
C LEU A 166 -5.01 17.74 1.32
N VAL A 167 -5.08 19.03 1.54
CA VAL A 167 -4.03 19.76 2.30
C VAL A 167 -3.92 19.26 3.73
N ARG A 168 -5.07 19.11 4.40
CA ARG A 168 -5.13 18.68 5.81
C ARG A 168 -4.62 17.25 5.99
N ASN A 169 -4.98 16.35 5.08
CA ASN A 169 -4.53 14.97 5.13
C ASN A 169 -3.01 14.87 4.96
N TYR A 170 -2.44 15.63 4.03
CA TYR A 170 -0.98 15.69 3.86
C TYR A 170 -0.29 16.14 5.16
N LEU A 171 -0.76 17.22 5.76
CA LEU A 171 -0.19 17.73 7.01
C LEU A 171 -0.30 16.72 8.16
N VAL A 172 -1.44 16.07 8.31
CA VAL A 172 -1.69 15.07 9.36
C VAL A 172 -0.80 13.84 9.16
N GLN A 173 -0.77 13.30 7.96
CA GLN A 173 0.02 12.09 7.68
C GLN A 173 1.53 12.36 7.83
N LEU A 174 2.02 13.49 7.32
CA LEU A 174 3.42 13.89 7.51
C LEU A 174 3.77 14.13 8.98
N TYR A 175 2.85 14.73 9.76
CA TYR A 175 3.03 14.89 11.22
C TYR A 175 3.20 13.54 11.92
N PHE A 176 2.45 12.51 11.55
CA PHE A 176 2.60 11.15 12.09
C PHE A 176 3.78 10.37 11.49
N GLY A 177 4.45 10.94 10.50
CA GLY A 177 5.73 10.47 9.99
C GLY A 177 5.67 9.63 8.73
N ALA A 178 4.71 9.92 7.84
CA ALA A 178 4.80 9.51 6.45
C ALA A 178 6.03 10.15 5.81
N GLY A 179 6.83 9.36 5.09
CA GLY A 179 7.99 9.86 4.35
C GLY A 179 7.59 10.57 3.06
N LYS A 180 6.60 10.02 2.36
CA LYS A 180 5.99 10.59 1.16
C LYS A 180 4.51 10.27 1.10
N MET A 181 3.78 11.08 0.32
CA MET A 181 2.35 10.88 0.10
C MET A 181 1.99 11.08 -1.36
N PHE A 182 1.05 10.26 -1.83
CA PHE A 182 0.47 10.33 -3.15
C PHE A 182 -1.05 10.38 -3.02
N TRP A 183 -1.63 11.38 -3.68
CA TRP A 183 -3.09 11.52 -3.72
C TRP A 183 -3.67 10.61 -4.80
N TYR A 184 -4.67 9.82 -4.44
CA TYR A 184 -5.43 9.02 -5.38
C TYR A 184 -6.85 9.60 -5.47
N GLU A 185 -7.25 10.22 -6.60
CA GLU A 185 -6.41 10.38 -7.78
C GLU A 185 -6.67 11.71 -8.50
N LEU A 186 -5.94 11.99 -9.59
CA LEU A 186 -6.06 13.24 -10.34
C LEU A 186 -7.38 13.34 -11.13
N VAL A 187 -7.86 12.19 -11.64
CA VAL A 187 -9.11 12.10 -12.40
C VAL A 187 -10.11 11.32 -11.57
N GLU A 188 -11.30 11.90 -11.36
CA GLU A 188 -12.34 11.26 -10.57
C GLU A 188 -12.82 9.97 -11.23
N GLU A 189 -12.59 8.86 -10.58
CA GLU A 189 -13.16 7.57 -10.93
C GLU A 189 -14.22 7.14 -9.91
N PRO A 190 -15.27 6.41 -10.34
CA PRO A 190 -16.24 5.82 -9.39
C PRO A 190 -15.52 4.77 -8.55
N PHE A 191 -15.07 5.12 -7.36
CA PHE A 191 -14.36 4.24 -6.45
C PHE A 191 -15.12 2.93 -6.23
N GLY A 192 -14.54 1.81 -6.62
CA GLY A 192 -15.12 0.49 -6.41
C GLY A 192 -16.03 -0.04 -7.52
N VAL A 193 -16.10 0.60 -8.68
CA VAL A 193 -16.92 0.08 -9.81
C VAL A 193 -16.15 -0.94 -10.66
N HIS A 194 -14.84 -1.04 -10.51
CA HIS A 194 -14.00 -1.96 -11.29
C HIS A 194 -13.41 -3.12 -10.48
N HIS A 195 -13.94 -3.40 -9.28
CA HIS A 195 -13.50 -4.52 -8.44
C HIS A 195 -14.53 -5.60 -8.27
#